data_ef0a1868a46f8145d3cbf4e56a7e8b01
#
_entry.id   ef0a1868a46f8145d3cbf4e56a7e8b01
#
_cell.length_a   1.000
_cell.length_b   1.000
_cell.length_c   1.000
_cell.angle_alpha   90.00
_cell.angle_beta   90.00
_cell.angle_gamma   90.00
#
_symmetry.space_group_name_H-M   'P 1'
#
loop_
_entity.id
_entity.type
_entity.pdbx_description
1 polymer ?
#
loop_
_entity_poly.entity_id
_entity_poly.type
_entity_poly.pdbx_seq_one_letter_code
_entity_poly.pdbx_strand_id
1 'polypeptide(L)'
;MTGYTTGGDMVQGEDVITRLSGLEVYLPDGRLLGLVHDAVIDENTMKCTHLFVRDTDPLLVEGSIHLAVPWRWVRGIDRIVVLRWFPPIPIPLN
;
A
#
# COMPACT_ATOMS: atom_id res chain seq x y z
N MET A 1 -18.64 5.30 -9.14
CA MET A 1 -17.95 5.46 -9.10
C MET A 1 -17.48 5.48 -8.52
N THR A 2 -17.16 5.39 -8.49
CA THR A 2 -16.49 5.51 -8.20
C THR A 2 -15.71 5.81 -7.95
N GLY A 3 -15.48 5.71 -7.54
CA GLY A 3 -14.42 6.02 -7.18
C GLY A 3 -13.44 6.21 -8.00
N TYR A 4 -13.27 5.74 -8.65
CA TYR A 4 -12.49 6.02 -9.49
C TYR A 4 -12.72 5.64 -10.68
N THR A 5 -12.98 5.90 -11.12
CA THR A 5 -13.25 5.91 -12.20
C THR A 5 -13.88 6.54 -12.72
N THR A 6 -14.18 7.04 -12.90
CA THR A 6 -14.58 7.69 -13.36
C THR A 6 -14.50 8.37 -13.92
N GLY A 7 -14.62 8.35 -14.38
CA GLY A 7 -14.50 9.02 -14.91
C GLY A 7 -13.72 9.71 -15.20
N GLY A 8 -13.80 9.85 -15.90
CA GLY A 8 -12.89 10.55 -16.27
C GLY A 8 -12.02 10.90 -15.38
N ASP A 9 -12.46 10.70 -14.66
CA ASP A 9 -11.83 10.98 -13.78
C ASP A 9 -10.72 10.14 -13.62
N MET A 10 -9.89 10.12 -14.51
CA MET A 10 -8.76 9.54 -14.38
C MET A 10 -8.00 10.03 -13.28
N VAL A 11 -7.65 9.23 -12.37
CA VAL A 11 -6.85 9.61 -11.25
C VAL A 11 -5.45 9.73 -11.73
N GLN A 12 -4.88 10.90 -11.59
CA GLN A 12 -3.50 11.12 -11.91
C GLN A 12 -2.64 10.50 -10.83
N GLY A 13 -1.39 10.14 -11.16
CA GLY A 13 -0.46 9.54 -10.20
C GLY A 13 -0.31 10.37 -8.95
N GLU A 14 -0.24 11.69 -9.09
CA GLU A 14 -0.11 12.57 -7.94
C GLU A 14 -1.33 12.49 -7.03
N ASP A 15 -2.52 12.38 -7.62
CA ASP A 15 -3.74 12.28 -6.84
C ASP A 15 -3.79 10.97 -6.07
N VAL A 16 -3.33 9.89 -6.69
CA VAL A 16 -3.29 8.60 -6.01
C VAL A 16 -2.35 8.68 -4.81
N ILE A 17 -1.16 9.23 -5.00
CA ILE A 17 -0.18 9.36 -3.92
C ILE A 17 -0.77 10.19 -2.79
N THR A 18 -1.39 11.32 -3.12
CA THR A 18 -1.97 12.21 -2.12
C THR A 18 -3.05 11.52 -1.31
N ARG A 19 -3.91 10.75 -1.99
CA ARG A 19 -5.01 10.08 -1.30
C ARG A 19 -4.56 8.94 -0.42
N LEU A 20 -3.51 8.24 -0.85
CA LEU A 20 -3.05 7.05 -0.13
C LEU A 20 -2.05 7.36 0.96
N SER A 21 -1.34 8.47 0.85
CA SER A 21 -0.28 8.80 1.80
C SER A 21 -0.84 8.94 3.22
N GLY A 22 -0.21 8.26 4.14
CA GLY A 22 -0.60 8.31 5.54
C GLY A 22 -1.66 7.32 5.96
N LEU A 23 -2.26 6.58 5.03
CA LEU A 23 -3.24 5.57 5.41
C LEU A 23 -2.55 4.42 6.15
N GLU A 24 -3.23 3.90 7.16
CA GLU A 24 -2.74 2.73 7.87
C GLU A 24 -2.91 1.49 7.01
N VAL A 25 -1.94 0.59 7.09
CA VAL A 25 -1.95 -0.66 6.33
C VAL A 25 -2.06 -1.83 7.30
N TYR A 26 -3.08 -2.64 7.13
CA TYR A 26 -3.35 -3.76 8.03
C TYR A 26 -3.17 -5.11 7.32
N LEU A 27 -2.63 -6.07 8.05
CA LEU A 27 -2.52 -7.44 7.60
C LEU A 27 -3.90 -8.10 7.57
N PRO A 28 -4.00 -9.28 6.91
CA PRO A 28 -5.29 -10.00 6.89
C PRO A 28 -5.82 -10.34 8.27
N ASP A 29 -4.93 -10.48 9.27
CA ASP A 29 -5.35 -10.81 10.62
C ASP A 29 -5.61 -9.57 11.49
N GLY A 30 -5.53 -8.39 10.91
CA GLY A 30 -5.84 -7.15 11.61
C GLY A 30 -4.67 -6.46 12.27
N ARG A 31 -3.47 -7.00 12.19
CA ARG A 31 -2.30 -6.31 12.75
C ARG A 31 -1.89 -5.14 11.85
N LEU A 32 -1.43 -4.07 12.48
CA LEU A 32 -0.97 -2.89 11.76
C LEU A 32 0.44 -3.13 11.22
N LEU A 33 0.61 -2.98 9.92
CA LEU A 33 1.92 -3.09 9.29
C LEU A 33 2.69 -1.77 9.36
N GLY A 34 2.04 -0.70 9.00
CA GLY A 34 2.68 0.62 8.94
C GLY A 34 1.76 1.61 8.23
N LEU A 35 2.36 2.65 7.68
CA LEU A 35 1.63 3.73 7.01
C LEU A 35 2.08 3.84 5.56
N VAL A 36 1.16 4.12 4.68
CA VAL A 36 1.52 4.35 3.28
C VAL A 36 2.37 5.62 3.19
N HIS A 37 3.53 5.49 2.57
CA HIS A 37 4.41 6.62 2.33
C HIS A 37 4.29 7.10 0.90
N ASP A 38 4.22 6.17 -0.05
CA ASP A 38 4.25 6.50 -1.45
C ASP A 38 3.66 5.35 -2.27
N ALA A 39 3.46 5.57 -3.55
CA ALA A 39 2.98 4.54 -4.45
C ALA A 39 3.75 4.61 -5.75
N VAL A 40 3.98 3.45 -6.35
CA VAL A 40 4.63 3.36 -7.65
C VAL A 40 3.56 3.14 -8.71
N ILE A 41 3.52 4.04 -9.67
CA ILE A 41 2.53 4.00 -10.74
C ILE A 41 3.24 3.67 -12.05
N ASP A 42 2.72 2.70 -12.77
CA ASP A 42 3.22 2.38 -14.09
C ASP A 42 2.65 3.42 -15.05
N GLU A 43 3.53 4.20 -15.66
CA GLU A 43 3.10 5.32 -16.52
C GLU A 43 2.35 4.86 -17.76
N ASN A 44 2.65 3.68 -18.25
CA ASN A 44 2.02 3.18 -19.47
C ASN A 44 0.58 2.74 -19.22
N THR A 45 0.35 2.08 -18.10
CA THR A 45 -0.97 1.55 -17.78
C THR A 45 -1.72 2.40 -16.78
N MET A 46 -1.04 3.34 -16.13
CA MET A 46 -1.59 4.19 -15.08
C MET A 46 -2.08 3.37 -13.90
N LYS A 47 -1.47 2.21 -13.67
CA LYS A 47 -1.86 1.35 -12.57
C LYS A 47 -0.81 1.36 -11.49
N CYS A 48 -1.25 1.27 -10.25
CA CYS A 48 -0.35 1.17 -9.11
C CYS A 48 0.24 -0.24 -9.07
N THR A 49 1.57 -0.32 -9.00
CA THR A 49 2.25 -1.62 -8.96
C THR A 49 2.69 -1.97 -7.54
N HIS A 50 3.01 -0.97 -6.74
CA HIS A 50 3.48 -1.19 -5.36
C HIS A 50 3.04 -0.03 -4.48
N LEU A 51 2.90 -0.32 -3.19
CA LEU A 51 2.79 0.70 -2.16
C LEU A 51 4.06 0.67 -1.32
N PHE A 52 4.65 1.83 -1.09
CA PHE A 52 5.73 1.92 -0.13
C PHE A 52 5.15 2.22 1.24
N VAL A 53 5.49 1.39 2.21
CA VAL A 53 4.98 1.49 3.58
C VAL A 53 6.13 1.88 4.49
N ARG A 54 5.91 2.91 5.31
CA ARG A 54 6.88 3.38 6.30
C ARG A 54 6.43 3.05 7.71
N ASP A 55 7.31 3.28 8.66
CA ASP A 55 7.04 3.05 10.07
C ASP A 55 6.53 1.63 10.30
N THR A 56 7.21 0.68 9.65
CA THR A 56 6.78 -0.72 9.70
C THR A 56 7.05 -1.32 11.07
N ASP A 57 6.16 -2.22 11.49
CA ASP A 57 6.25 -2.92 12.76
C ASP A 57 7.49 -3.83 12.76
N PRO A 58 8.42 -3.65 13.71
CA PRO A 58 9.63 -4.48 13.73
C PRO A 58 9.37 -5.96 13.95
N LEU A 59 8.21 -6.32 14.44
CA LEU A 59 7.83 -7.74 14.57
C LEU A 59 7.44 -8.34 13.22
N LEU A 60 7.13 -7.49 12.24
CA LEU A 60 6.72 -7.94 10.91
C LEU A 60 7.78 -7.67 9.86
N VAL A 61 8.58 -6.63 10.06
CA VAL A 61 9.62 -6.24 9.12
C VAL A 61 10.88 -5.92 9.92
N GLU A 62 11.91 -6.71 9.76
CA GLU A 62 13.14 -6.51 10.52
C GLU A 62 13.72 -5.13 10.28
N GLY A 63 14.11 -4.46 11.35
CA GLY A 63 14.71 -3.14 11.25
C GLY A 63 13.73 -2.02 10.95
N SER A 64 12.43 -2.30 10.90
CA SER A 64 11.38 -1.32 10.58
C SER A 64 11.71 -0.53 9.31
N ILE A 65 12.33 -1.19 8.35
CA ILE A 65 12.68 -0.53 7.09
C ILE A 65 11.42 -0.27 6.27
N HIS A 66 11.54 0.63 5.30
CA HIS A 66 10.46 0.86 4.36
C HIS A 66 10.27 -0.40 3.53
N LEU A 67 9.02 -0.74 3.26
CA LEU A 67 8.68 -1.96 2.55
C LEU A 67 7.89 -1.64 1.30
N ALA A 68 8.29 -2.24 0.18
CA ALA A 68 7.52 -2.15 -1.06
C ALA A 68 6.54 -3.31 -1.09
N VAL A 69 5.25 -3.00 -0.96
CA VAL A 69 4.19 -4.00 -0.95
C VAL A 69 3.63 -4.11 -2.36
N PRO A 70 3.71 -5.29 -3.00
CA PRO A 70 3.12 -5.46 -4.32
C PRO A 70 1.62 -5.22 -4.29
N TRP A 71 1.11 -4.61 -5.33
CA TRP A 71 -0.32 -4.30 -5.40
C TRP A 71 -1.20 -5.54 -5.28
N ARG A 72 -0.72 -6.69 -5.75
CA ARG A 72 -1.50 -7.93 -5.68
C ARG A 72 -1.76 -8.39 -4.25
N TRP A 73 -1.00 -7.86 -3.27
CA TRP A 73 -1.24 -8.19 -1.87
C TRP A 73 -2.37 -7.35 -1.29
N VAL A 74 -2.83 -6.32 -1.98
CA VAL A 74 -3.85 -5.43 -1.47
C VAL A 74 -5.22 -6.01 -1.73
N ARG A 75 -6.01 -6.13 -0.67
CA ARG A 75 -7.40 -6.58 -0.77
C ARG A 75 -8.33 -5.43 -1.06
N GLY A 76 -8.11 -4.32 -0.41
CA GLY A 76 -8.96 -3.16 -0.62
C GLY A 76 -8.40 -1.92 0.06
N ILE A 77 -8.88 -0.77 -0.37
CA ILE A 77 -8.47 0.52 0.14
C ILE A 77 -9.72 1.35 0.32
N ASP A 78 -9.82 1.97 1.49
CA ASP A 78 -10.83 2.97 1.74
C ASP A 78 -10.21 3.98 2.68
N ARG A 79 -10.54 3.96 3.95
CA ARG A 79 -9.89 4.81 4.95
C ARG A 79 -8.61 4.18 5.46
N ILE A 80 -8.47 2.90 5.21
CA ILE A 80 -7.28 2.13 5.53
C ILE A 80 -6.98 1.24 4.34
N VAL A 81 -5.78 0.67 4.32
CA VAL A 81 -5.40 -0.34 3.33
C VAL A 81 -5.44 -1.68 4.05
N VAL A 82 -6.12 -2.65 3.46
CA VAL A 82 -6.19 -4.00 4.01
C VAL A 82 -5.53 -4.94 3.01
N LEU A 83 -4.59 -5.74 3.49
CA LEU A 83 -3.90 -6.71 2.66
C LEU A 83 -4.67 -8.04 2.68
N ARG A 84 -4.59 -8.77 1.57
CA ARG A 84 -5.17 -10.12 1.50
C ARG A 84 -4.15 -11.16 1.87
N TRP A 85 -2.89 -10.78 1.88
CA TRP A 85 -1.79 -11.70 2.15
C TRP A 85 -0.58 -10.96 2.67
N PHE A 86 0.17 -11.61 3.53
CA PHE A 86 1.45 -11.13 4.02
C PHE A 86 2.26 -12.37 4.39
N PRO A 87 3.60 -12.35 4.26
CA PRO A 87 4.41 -13.52 4.59
C PRO A 87 4.20 -13.96 6.03
N PRO A 88 4.21 -15.27 6.29
CA PRO A 88 3.99 -15.78 7.65
C PRO A 88 5.17 -15.55 8.59
N ILE A 89 6.33 -15.21 8.04
CA ILE A 89 7.52 -14.92 8.86
C ILE A 89 7.94 -13.48 8.60
N PRO A 90 8.64 -12.84 9.54
CA PRO A 90 9.06 -11.46 9.35
C PRO A 90 9.92 -11.29 8.11
N ILE A 91 9.74 -10.16 7.45
CA ILE A 91 10.55 -9.83 6.28
C ILE A 91 11.95 -9.46 6.76
N PRO A 92 12.98 -10.10 6.22
CA PRO A 92 14.35 -9.87 6.70
C PRO A 92 14.87 -8.49 6.30
N LEU A 93 15.84 -8.02 7.07
CA LEU A 93 16.42 -6.71 6.88
C LEU A 93 17.08 -6.57 5.53
N ASN A 94 17.66 -7.64 5.00
CA ASN A 94 18.22 -7.53 3.68
C ASN A 94 17.95 -8.78 2.84
#